data_63535cdf86d8e52733702a41b5782506
#
_entry.id   63535cdf86d8e52733702a41b5782506
#
_cell.length_a   1.000
_cell.length_b   1.000
_cell.length_c   1.000
_cell.angle_alpha   90.00
_cell.angle_beta   90.00
_cell.angle_gamma   90.00
#
_symmetry.space_group_name_H-M   'P 1'
#
loop_
_entity.id
_entity.type
_entity.pdbx_description
1 polymer ?
#
loop_
_entity_poly.entity_id
_entity_poly.type
_entity_poly.pdbx_seq_one_letter_code
_entity_poly.pdbx_strand_id
1 'polypeptide(L)'
;MTSRGYNGEIDLLIALTLKSSTQDRKIISVRVIHHEETPGIGDKIEPDVSSWIHQFAGKSARDTDWTLSPKGDIDAISGATITSRAVTDAIAEVLSE
;
A
#
# COMPACT_ATOMS: atom_id res chain seq x y z
N MET A 1 -1.95 1.44 10.44
CA MET A 1 -2.45 0.06 10.28
C MET A 1 -1.31 -0.92 10.22
N THR A 2 -1.48 -2.09 10.79
CA THR A 2 -0.47 -3.15 10.76
C THR A 2 -0.88 -4.24 9.79
N SER A 3 0.07 -4.70 8.98
CA SER A 3 -0.11 -5.84 8.08
C SER A 3 1.04 -6.81 8.26
N ARG A 4 0.87 -8.05 7.77
CA ARG A 4 1.94 -9.03 7.87
C ARG A 4 2.61 -9.22 6.52
N GLY A 5 3.86 -8.78 6.43
CA GLY A 5 4.68 -8.94 5.26
C GLY A 5 5.40 -10.30 5.22
N TYR A 6 6.46 -10.37 4.44
CA TYR A 6 7.22 -11.61 4.26
C TYR A 6 7.98 -12.01 5.53
N ASN A 7 8.65 -11.05 6.19
CA ASN A 7 9.48 -11.30 7.37
C ASN A 7 8.83 -10.87 8.68
N GLY A 8 7.63 -10.34 8.68
CA GLY A 8 6.96 -9.90 9.90
C GLY A 8 5.96 -8.79 9.65
N GLU A 9 5.64 -8.06 10.70
CA GLU A 9 4.65 -7.00 10.65
C GLU A 9 5.17 -5.77 9.92
N ILE A 10 4.25 -5.14 9.17
CA ILE A 10 4.49 -3.85 8.52
C ILE A 10 3.49 -2.86 9.10
N ASP A 11 3.99 -1.79 9.69
CA ASP A 11 3.17 -0.73 10.27
C ASP A 11 3.07 0.43 9.29
N LEU A 12 1.84 0.78 8.93
CA LEU A 12 1.56 1.83 7.94
C LEU A 12 0.79 2.98 8.58
N LEU A 13 1.12 4.20 8.17
CA LEU A 13 0.34 5.39 8.42
C LEU A 13 -0.28 5.83 7.10
N ILE A 14 -1.61 5.81 7.03
CA ILE A 14 -2.36 6.11 5.82
C ILE A 14 -3.16 7.38 6.03
N ALA A 15 -2.86 8.43 5.26
CA ALA A 15 -3.60 9.68 5.28
C ALA A 15 -4.68 9.63 4.20
N LEU A 16 -5.92 9.88 4.59
CA LEU A 16 -7.09 9.79 3.73
C LEU A 16 -7.84 11.12 3.70
N THR A 17 -8.54 11.37 2.59
CA THR A 17 -9.55 12.43 2.54
C THR A 17 -10.76 12.01 3.37
N LEU A 18 -11.58 12.97 3.77
CA LEU A 18 -12.80 12.68 4.48
C LEU A 18 -13.84 12.05 3.54
N LYS A 19 -14.57 11.07 4.05
CA LYS A 19 -15.67 10.45 3.32
C LYS A 19 -16.83 11.43 3.23
N SER A 20 -17.42 11.55 2.04
CA SER A 20 -18.62 12.36 1.83
C SER A 20 -19.73 11.52 1.21
N SER A 21 -20.94 12.09 1.13
CA SER A 21 -22.08 11.42 0.51
C SER A 21 -21.92 11.22 -1.00
N THR A 22 -21.03 11.98 -1.62
CA THR A 22 -20.86 11.99 -3.09
C THR A 22 -19.51 11.45 -3.54
N GLN A 23 -18.56 11.31 -2.64
CA GLN A 23 -17.20 10.90 -3.00
C GLN A 23 -16.64 9.88 -2.03
N ASP A 24 -15.93 8.90 -2.57
CA ASP A 24 -15.12 7.99 -1.80
C ASP A 24 -13.93 8.70 -1.18
N ARG A 25 -13.38 8.09 -0.12
CA ARG A 25 -12.09 8.50 0.40
C ARG A 25 -11.02 8.24 -0.63
N LYS A 26 -10.09 9.18 -0.74
CA LYS A 26 -8.88 9.02 -1.53
C LYS A 26 -7.68 9.02 -0.63
N ILE A 27 -6.66 8.28 -1.05
CA ILE A 27 -5.40 8.24 -0.33
C ILE A 27 -4.63 9.53 -0.61
N ILE A 28 -4.25 10.23 0.45
CA ILE A 28 -3.37 11.40 0.33
C ILE A 28 -1.93 10.93 0.29
N SER A 29 -1.56 10.08 1.25
CA SER A 29 -0.21 9.51 1.33
C SER A 29 -0.20 8.23 2.15
N VAL A 30 0.82 7.41 1.92
CA VAL A 30 1.09 6.22 2.72
C VAL A 30 2.54 6.30 3.20
N ARG A 31 2.75 6.09 4.49
CA ARG A 31 4.08 6.04 5.09
C ARG A 31 4.28 4.70 5.80
N VAL A 32 5.46 4.14 5.66
CA VAL A 32 5.86 2.95 6.42
C VAL A 32 6.53 3.43 7.70
N ILE A 33 5.93 3.10 8.84
CA ILE A 33 6.46 3.47 10.16
C ILE A 33 7.51 2.47 10.61
N HIS A 34 7.22 1.19 10.40
CA HIS A 34 8.10 0.10 10.81
C HIS A 34 7.89 -1.11 9.90
N HIS A 35 8.98 -1.80 9.60
CA HIS A 35 8.94 -3.09 8.91
C HIS A 35 10.19 -3.90 9.23
N GLU A 36 10.13 -5.20 8.93
CA GLU A 36 11.25 -6.13 9.09
C GLU A 36 11.56 -6.85 7.78
N GLU A 37 11.23 -6.23 6.66
CA GLU A 37 11.41 -6.84 5.35
C GLU A 37 12.87 -6.90 4.93
N THR A 38 13.19 -7.81 4.00
CA THR A 38 14.56 -8.10 3.59
C THR A 38 15.21 -6.89 2.90
N PRO A 39 16.38 -6.43 3.37
CA PRO A 39 17.12 -5.35 2.70
C PRO A 39 17.42 -5.67 1.23
N GLY A 40 17.21 -4.68 0.37
CA GLY A 40 17.40 -4.81 -1.08
C GLY A 40 16.26 -5.50 -1.81
N ILE A 41 15.25 -6.03 -1.08
CA ILE A 41 14.10 -6.73 -1.66
C ILE A 41 12.82 -6.08 -1.16
N GLY A 42 12.35 -6.45 0.03
CA GLY A 42 11.10 -5.95 0.58
C GLY A 42 11.17 -4.54 1.17
N ASP A 43 12.35 -4.05 1.48
CA ASP A 43 12.55 -2.70 1.99
C ASP A 43 12.25 -1.60 0.95
N LYS A 44 12.04 -1.98 -0.30
CA LYS A 44 11.61 -1.04 -1.35
C LYS A 44 10.23 -0.43 -1.11
N ILE A 45 9.54 -0.84 -0.04
CA ILE A 45 8.35 -0.14 0.44
C ILE A 45 8.69 1.22 1.08
N GLU A 46 9.94 1.45 1.48
CA GLU A 46 10.37 2.73 2.03
C GLU A 46 10.66 3.75 0.93
N PRO A 47 10.18 5.01 1.10
CA PRO A 47 10.37 6.04 0.07
C PRO A 47 11.84 6.39 -0.18
N ASP A 48 12.70 6.21 0.83
CA ASP A 48 14.15 6.46 0.68
C ASP A 48 14.84 5.41 -0.17
N VAL A 49 14.22 4.24 -0.35
CA VAL A 49 14.79 3.14 -1.13
C VAL A 49 14.18 3.08 -2.52
N SER A 50 12.89 3.36 -2.64
CA SER A 50 12.17 3.28 -3.91
C SER A 50 10.95 4.20 -3.88
N SER A 51 10.51 4.63 -5.06
CA SER A 51 9.28 5.41 -5.19
C SER A 51 8.01 4.55 -5.14
N TRP A 52 8.13 3.24 -4.95
CA TRP A 52 7.02 2.30 -5.04
C TRP A 52 5.80 2.68 -4.20
N ILE A 53 6.01 3.11 -2.95
CA ILE A 53 4.92 3.44 -2.04
C ILE A 53 4.10 4.65 -2.51
N HIS A 54 4.67 5.51 -3.32
CA HIS A 54 3.98 6.71 -3.80
C HIS A 54 2.89 6.43 -4.82
N GLN A 55 2.82 5.22 -5.38
CA GLN A 55 1.79 4.86 -6.35
C GLN A 55 0.38 4.89 -5.77
N PHE A 56 0.25 4.80 -4.45
CA PHE A 56 -1.05 4.74 -3.80
C PHE A 56 -1.72 6.11 -3.65
N ALA A 57 -0.97 7.20 -3.77
CA ALA A 57 -1.51 8.54 -3.64
C ALA A 57 -2.56 8.80 -4.73
N GLY A 58 -3.70 9.36 -4.33
CA GLY A 58 -4.81 9.66 -5.24
C GLY A 58 -5.74 8.49 -5.56
N LYS A 59 -5.43 7.28 -5.11
CA LYS A 59 -6.28 6.12 -5.38
C LYS A 59 -7.46 6.06 -4.41
N SER A 60 -8.57 5.49 -4.89
CA SER A 60 -9.80 5.31 -4.11
C SER A 60 -10.27 3.86 -4.16
N ALA A 61 -11.25 3.52 -3.31
CA ALA A 61 -11.78 2.15 -3.28
C ALA A 61 -12.44 1.75 -4.59
N ARG A 62 -13.23 2.65 -5.19
CA ARG A 62 -14.02 2.33 -6.38
C ARG A 62 -13.24 2.36 -7.68
N ASP A 63 -12.32 3.32 -7.81
CA ASP A 63 -11.68 3.60 -9.09
C ASP A 63 -10.39 2.82 -9.29
N THR A 64 -10.06 1.93 -8.36
CA THR A 64 -8.81 1.18 -8.39
C THR A 64 -9.08 -0.31 -8.31
N ASP A 65 -8.46 -1.06 -9.20
CA ASP A 65 -8.40 -2.52 -9.07
C ASP A 65 -7.24 -2.85 -8.13
N TRP A 66 -7.56 -3.25 -6.90
CA TRP A 66 -6.61 -3.48 -5.82
C TRP A 66 -5.91 -4.83 -5.91
N THR A 67 -5.69 -5.31 -7.11
CA THR A 67 -4.87 -6.49 -7.36
C THR A 67 -3.56 -6.08 -8.01
N LEU A 68 -2.57 -6.97 -7.92
CA LEU A 68 -1.26 -6.70 -8.48
C LEU A 68 -1.26 -6.86 -10.01
N SER A 69 -0.50 -6.01 -10.68
CA SER A 69 -0.24 -6.08 -12.11
C SER A 69 0.28 -7.48 -12.49
N PRO A 70 -0.07 -8.03 -13.67
CA PRO A 70 -0.79 -7.37 -14.78
C PRO A 70 -2.32 -7.38 -14.67
N LYS A 71 -2.91 -8.06 -13.70
CA LYS A 71 -4.37 -8.15 -13.57
C LYS A 71 -5.01 -6.86 -13.08
N GLY A 72 -4.38 -6.18 -12.14
CA GLY A 72 -4.91 -4.99 -11.49
C GLY A 72 -4.04 -3.77 -11.67
N ASP A 73 -4.37 -2.73 -10.88
CA ASP A 73 -3.77 -1.40 -11.03
C ASP A 73 -2.53 -1.18 -10.17
N ILE A 74 -2.14 -2.14 -9.35
CA ILE A 74 -1.04 -1.97 -8.40
C ILE A 74 0.21 -2.67 -8.92
N ASP A 75 1.29 -1.92 -9.09
CA ASP A 75 2.58 -2.49 -9.47
C ASP A 75 3.21 -3.18 -8.25
N ALA A 76 3.69 -4.39 -8.47
CA ALA A 76 4.40 -5.14 -7.43
C ALA A 76 5.89 -4.80 -7.45
N ILE A 77 6.53 -4.91 -6.28
CA ILE A 77 7.99 -4.88 -6.20
C ILE A 77 8.52 -6.19 -6.76
N SER A 78 9.40 -6.11 -7.74
CA SER A 78 10.01 -7.31 -8.34
C SER A 78 10.75 -8.11 -7.26
N GLY A 79 10.43 -9.40 -7.16
CA GLY A 79 11.02 -10.28 -6.16
C GLY A 79 10.43 -10.16 -4.75
N ALA A 80 9.44 -9.29 -4.54
CA ALA A 80 8.82 -9.07 -3.24
C ALA A 80 7.28 -9.02 -3.33
N THR A 81 6.70 -10.02 -3.97
CA THR A 81 5.24 -10.09 -4.20
C THR A 81 4.45 -10.19 -2.90
N ILE A 82 4.94 -10.96 -1.92
CA ILE A 82 4.25 -11.10 -0.63
C ILE A 82 4.20 -9.77 0.11
N THR A 83 5.31 -9.05 0.17
CA THR A 83 5.39 -7.72 0.78
C THR A 83 4.47 -6.74 0.07
N SER A 84 4.50 -6.73 -1.27
CA SER A 84 3.65 -5.85 -2.09
C SER A 84 2.17 -6.10 -1.84
N ARG A 85 1.78 -7.36 -1.77
CA ARG A 85 0.38 -7.74 -1.50
C ARG A 85 -0.04 -7.37 -0.09
N ALA A 86 0.83 -7.57 0.89
CA ALA A 86 0.53 -7.22 2.28
C ALA A 86 0.20 -5.73 2.43
N VAL A 87 1.01 -4.87 1.84
CA VAL A 87 0.78 -3.42 1.87
C VAL A 87 -0.50 -3.05 1.11
N THR A 88 -0.67 -3.59 -0.09
CA THR A 88 -1.83 -3.31 -0.94
C THR A 88 -3.14 -3.73 -0.26
N ASP A 89 -3.19 -4.93 0.31
CA ASP A 89 -4.39 -5.45 0.98
C ASP A 89 -4.73 -4.63 2.23
N ALA A 90 -3.73 -4.20 2.99
CA ALA A 90 -3.93 -3.37 4.17
C ALA A 90 -4.56 -2.03 3.80
N ILE A 91 -4.08 -1.39 2.74
CA ILE A 91 -4.60 -0.10 2.28
C ILE A 91 -6.04 -0.25 1.77
N ALA A 92 -6.29 -1.29 0.96
CA ALA A 92 -7.64 -1.57 0.44
C ALA A 92 -8.64 -1.81 1.57
N GLU A 93 -8.23 -2.53 2.61
CA GLU A 93 -9.07 -2.80 3.78
C GLU A 93 -9.45 -1.52 4.51
N VAL A 94 -8.50 -0.62 4.72
CA VAL A 94 -8.77 0.67 5.38
C VAL A 94 -9.75 1.50 4.55
N LEU A 95 -9.60 1.52 3.23
CA LEU A 95 -10.49 2.27 2.35
C LEU A 95 -11.91 1.73 2.33
N SER A 96 -12.09 0.44 2.62
CA SER A 96 -13.41 -0.19 2.62
C SER A 96 -14.23 0.07 3.90
N GLU A 97 -13.60 0.63 4.91
CA GLU A 97 -14.28 0.93 6.18
C GLU A 97 -15.22 2.13 6.10
#